data_c962ec0e0bb1f257bc35b9ec5c585f78
#
_entry.id   c962ec0e0bb1f257bc35b9ec5c585f78
#
_cell.length_a   1.000
_cell.length_b   1.000
_cell.length_c   1.000
_cell.angle_alpha   90.00
_cell.angle_beta   90.00
_cell.angle_gamma   90.00
#
_symmetry.space_group_name_H-M   'P 1'
#
loop_
_entity.id
_entity.type
_entity.pdbx_description
1 polymer ?
#
loop_
_entity_poly.entity_id
_entity_poly.type
_entity_poly.pdbx_seq_one_letter_code
_entity_poly.pdbx_strand_id
1 'polypeptide(L)'
;MFKRKFHTMIKRSLAGMLCAGLLVTQPAAIYAAEASATATPEAGHSATYSQAADTDSIKGWPAGPSIEGQSAVLMDAVTDTVLYSKNPDDRLYPASITKIMTALLACENLDMNDTITMSQEAAYGIEAGSSTIYAETGEVFTVEQALMALMLESANEMALAIAEKTSGSVKKFVELMNQRAAQLGCK
;
A
#
# COMPACT_ATOMS: atom_id res chain seq x y z
N MET A 1 -2.64 -25.90 -11.31
CA MET A 1 -1.74 -25.75 -12.47
C MET A 1 -0.79 -24.55 -12.34
N PHE A 2 -1.11 -23.57 -11.54
CA PHE A 2 -0.36 -22.31 -11.33
C PHE A 2 0.98 -22.50 -10.57
N LYS A 3 1.05 -23.35 -9.55
CA LYS A 3 2.28 -23.56 -8.73
C LYS A 3 3.50 -24.12 -9.47
N ARG A 4 3.32 -24.76 -10.64
CA ARG A 4 4.42 -25.39 -11.38
C ARG A 4 5.19 -24.43 -12.30
N LYS A 5 4.59 -23.33 -12.74
CA LYS A 5 5.25 -22.35 -13.64
C LYS A 5 6.16 -21.37 -12.88
N PHE A 6 5.81 -21.05 -11.64
CA PHE A 6 6.59 -20.11 -10.82
C PHE A 6 7.98 -20.67 -10.43
N HIS A 7 8.07 -21.97 -10.21
CA HIS A 7 9.34 -22.61 -9.81
C HIS A 7 10.37 -22.74 -10.94
N THR A 8 9.93 -22.67 -12.20
CA THR A 8 10.81 -22.84 -13.37
C THR A 8 11.48 -21.53 -13.77
N MET A 9 10.88 -20.38 -13.47
CA MET A 9 11.48 -19.06 -13.76
C MET A 9 12.66 -18.73 -12.83
N ILE A 10 12.60 -19.13 -11.57
CA ILE A 10 13.65 -18.82 -10.58
C ILE A 10 14.93 -19.63 -10.83
N LYS A 11 14.86 -20.79 -11.47
CA LYS A 11 16.03 -21.65 -11.70
C LYS A 11 16.87 -21.29 -12.92
N ARG A 12 16.46 -20.35 -13.77
CA ARG A 12 17.21 -19.97 -14.98
C ARG A 12 18.12 -18.74 -14.83
N SER A 13 18.06 -18.02 -13.71
CA SER A 13 18.88 -16.82 -13.48
C SER A 13 20.13 -17.03 -12.62
N LEU A 14 20.45 -18.27 -12.21
CA LEU A 14 21.60 -18.56 -11.33
C LEU A 14 22.76 -19.29 -12.04
N ALA A 15 22.84 -19.28 -13.35
CA ALA A 15 23.96 -19.90 -14.07
C ALA A 15 24.61 -18.87 -15.02
N GLY A 16 25.56 -18.12 -14.51
CA GLY A 16 26.44 -17.32 -15.35
C GLY A 16 26.90 -16.03 -14.74
N MET A 17 27.85 -16.04 -13.81
CA MET A 17 28.91 -15.05 -13.72
C MET A 17 29.94 -15.50 -12.67
N LEU A 18 30.86 -16.31 -13.15
CA LEU A 18 32.15 -16.53 -12.49
C LEU A 18 33.20 -15.92 -13.39
N CYS A 19 33.71 -14.73 -13.07
CA CYS A 19 34.95 -14.21 -13.64
C CYS A 19 35.66 -13.25 -12.68
N ALA A 20 36.82 -13.72 -12.28
CA ALA A 20 38.09 -13.02 -12.08
C ALA A 20 38.12 -11.79 -11.14
N GLY A 21 38.84 -12.00 -10.04
CA GLY A 21 39.28 -10.96 -9.13
C GLY A 21 40.27 -9.97 -9.70
N LEU A 22 40.17 -8.74 -9.20
CA LEU A 22 41.28 -7.81 -9.08
C LEU A 22 41.15 -7.14 -7.70
N LEU A 23 42.06 -7.47 -6.81
CA LEU A 23 42.27 -6.76 -5.55
C LEU A 23 42.77 -5.34 -5.88
N VAL A 24 41.95 -4.35 -5.71
CA VAL A 24 42.38 -2.95 -5.55
C VAL A 24 42.06 -2.55 -4.12
N THR A 25 43.11 -2.52 -3.31
CA THR A 25 43.06 -1.95 -1.96
C THR A 25 42.92 -0.43 -2.09
N GLN A 26 41.75 0.07 -1.83
CA GLN A 26 41.52 1.50 -1.58
C GLN A 26 41.27 1.71 -0.09
N PRO A 27 41.84 2.75 0.53
CA PRO A 27 41.59 3.02 1.94
C PRO A 27 40.15 3.44 2.15
N ALA A 28 39.51 2.74 3.07
CA ALA A 28 38.18 3.09 3.52
C ALA A 28 38.21 4.47 4.19
N ALA A 29 37.82 5.49 3.47
CA ALA A 29 37.41 6.75 4.08
C ALA A 29 36.04 6.49 4.74
N ILE A 30 36.08 6.43 6.07
CA ILE A 30 34.89 6.34 6.92
C ILE A 30 34.11 7.65 6.73
N TYR A 31 33.11 7.64 5.88
CA TYR A 31 32.01 8.61 5.97
C TYR A 31 31.08 8.13 7.08
N ALA A 32 31.41 8.48 8.30
CA ALA A 32 30.44 8.56 9.37
C ALA A 32 29.51 9.76 9.06
N ALA A 33 28.51 9.53 8.25
CA ALA A 33 27.35 10.42 8.23
C ALA A 33 26.57 10.11 9.51
N GLU A 34 26.77 10.97 10.50
CA GLU A 34 25.90 11.05 11.67
C GLU A 34 24.49 11.43 11.18
N ALA A 35 23.69 10.43 10.85
CA ALA A 35 22.25 10.58 10.83
C ALA A 35 21.77 10.51 12.30
N SER A 36 22.07 11.56 13.07
CA SER A 36 21.38 11.83 14.32
C SER A 36 20.01 12.39 13.99
N ALA A 37 19.15 11.55 13.47
CA ALA A 37 17.72 11.79 13.53
C ALA A 37 17.25 11.20 14.87
N THR A 38 17.47 11.94 15.94
CA THR A 38 16.65 11.82 17.13
C THR A 38 15.26 12.29 16.74
N ALA A 39 14.48 11.37 16.17
CA ALA A 39 13.04 11.52 16.14
C ALA A 39 12.61 11.48 17.60
N THR A 40 12.42 12.65 18.19
CA THR A 40 11.72 12.80 19.45
C THR A 40 10.33 12.20 19.20
N PRO A 41 9.89 11.16 19.96
CA PRO A 41 8.53 10.67 19.82
C PRO A 41 7.59 11.84 20.08
N GLU A 42 6.80 12.23 19.08
CA GLU A 42 5.79 13.26 19.29
C GLU A 42 4.89 12.83 20.44
N ALA A 43 4.67 13.75 21.37
CA ALA A 43 3.88 13.51 22.59
C ALA A 43 2.44 13.03 22.32
N GLY A 44 1.97 13.07 21.07
CA GLY A 44 0.69 12.56 20.61
C GLY A 44 0.58 11.03 20.60
N HIS A 45 1.67 10.29 20.35
CA HIS A 45 1.63 8.83 20.26
C HIS A 45 1.32 8.15 21.61
N SER A 46 1.87 8.68 22.70
CA SER A 46 1.68 8.10 24.04
C SER A 46 0.23 8.22 24.54
N ALA A 47 -0.45 9.33 24.24
CA ALA A 47 -1.83 9.55 24.66
C ALA A 47 -2.81 8.65 23.88
N THR A 48 -2.54 8.40 22.58
CA THR A 48 -3.38 7.55 21.75
C THR A 48 -3.26 6.07 22.11
N TYR A 49 -2.05 5.63 22.47
CA TYR A 49 -1.79 4.23 22.88
C TYR A 49 -2.58 3.84 24.15
N SER A 50 -2.68 4.76 25.12
CA SER A 50 -3.38 4.50 26.38
C SER A 50 -4.91 4.64 26.30
N GLN A 51 -5.44 5.09 25.16
CA GLN A 51 -6.88 5.24 24.99
C GLN A 51 -7.55 3.86 24.90
N ALA A 52 -8.58 3.64 25.72
CA ALA A 52 -9.39 2.43 25.68
C ALA A 52 -10.13 2.28 24.34
N ALA A 53 -10.42 1.04 23.94
CA ALA A 53 -11.25 0.78 22.79
C ALA A 53 -12.72 1.13 23.08
N ASP A 54 -13.46 1.63 22.08
CA ASP A 54 -14.88 1.96 22.25
C ASP A 54 -15.71 0.72 22.59
N THR A 55 -15.32 -0.44 22.04
CA THR A 55 -15.94 -1.74 22.35
C THR A 55 -15.76 -2.18 23.80
N ASP A 56 -14.77 -1.66 24.54
CA ASP A 56 -14.57 -1.97 25.96
C ASP A 56 -15.72 -1.42 26.84
N SER A 57 -16.48 -0.46 26.34
CA SER A 57 -17.67 0.06 27.00
C SER A 57 -18.91 -0.84 26.88
N ILE A 58 -18.87 -1.87 26.01
CA ILE A 58 -20.01 -2.77 25.77
C ILE A 58 -20.08 -3.78 26.87
N LYS A 59 -21.20 -3.77 27.63
CA LYS A 59 -21.40 -4.69 28.77
C LYS A 59 -21.34 -6.15 28.32
N GLY A 60 -20.43 -6.91 28.91
CA GLY A 60 -20.26 -8.35 28.66
C GLY A 60 -19.38 -8.63 27.43
N TRP A 61 -18.86 -7.61 26.76
CA TRP A 61 -17.88 -7.76 25.69
C TRP A 61 -16.46 -7.89 26.26
N PRO A 62 -15.60 -8.78 25.73
CA PRO A 62 -14.23 -8.89 26.20
C PRO A 62 -13.46 -7.60 25.95
N ALA A 63 -12.64 -7.17 26.89
CA ALA A 63 -11.74 -6.05 26.65
C ALA A 63 -10.76 -6.34 25.53
N GLY A 64 -10.59 -5.39 24.63
CA GLY A 64 -9.69 -5.50 23.51
C GLY A 64 -8.22 -5.27 23.89
N PRO A 65 -7.27 -5.64 23.01
CA PRO A 65 -5.85 -5.33 23.22
C PRO A 65 -5.60 -3.84 23.13
N SER A 66 -4.60 -3.36 23.86
CA SER A 66 -4.07 -2.01 23.64
C SER A 66 -3.24 -1.98 22.36
N ILE A 67 -3.50 -1.00 21.51
CA ILE A 67 -2.82 -0.81 20.21
C ILE A 67 -2.30 0.62 20.05
N GLU A 68 -1.18 0.80 19.37
CA GLU A 68 -0.57 2.10 19.10
C GLU A 68 -1.33 2.92 18.04
N GLY A 69 -2.10 2.27 17.16
CA GLY A 69 -2.89 2.96 16.14
C GLY A 69 -3.84 4.00 16.73
N GLN A 70 -3.95 5.15 16.09
CA GLN A 70 -4.89 6.21 16.50
C GLN A 70 -6.35 5.74 16.33
N SER A 71 -6.63 4.98 15.29
CA SER A 71 -7.93 4.35 15.02
C SER A 71 -7.74 2.91 14.57
N ALA A 72 -8.70 2.06 14.89
CA ALA A 72 -8.74 0.68 14.41
C ALA A 72 -10.15 0.11 14.45
N VAL A 73 -10.43 -0.80 13.53
CA VAL A 73 -11.64 -1.62 13.51
C VAL A 73 -11.25 -3.05 13.15
N LEU A 74 -11.77 -3.99 13.91
CA LEU A 74 -11.77 -5.42 13.58
C LEU A 74 -13.21 -5.88 13.41
N MET A 75 -13.51 -6.49 12.29
CA MET A 75 -14.86 -6.95 11.96
C MET A 75 -14.82 -8.40 11.48
N ASP A 76 -15.82 -9.18 11.89
CA ASP A 76 -16.06 -10.50 11.32
C ASP A 76 -16.63 -10.35 9.92
N ALA A 77 -15.95 -10.92 8.91
CA ALA A 77 -16.30 -10.76 7.50
C ALA A 77 -17.54 -11.55 7.05
N VAL A 78 -18.07 -12.44 7.88
CA VAL A 78 -19.25 -13.24 7.56
C VAL A 78 -20.51 -12.64 8.16
N THR A 79 -20.40 -12.13 9.39
CA THR A 79 -21.53 -11.61 10.15
C THR A 79 -21.60 -10.08 10.18
N ASP A 80 -20.60 -9.39 9.64
CA ASP A 80 -20.41 -7.94 9.72
C ASP A 80 -20.38 -7.40 11.16
N THR A 81 -20.10 -8.29 12.14
CA THR A 81 -20.04 -7.91 13.55
C THR A 81 -18.72 -7.21 13.83
N VAL A 82 -18.78 -6.00 14.38
CA VAL A 82 -17.58 -5.30 14.87
C VAL A 82 -17.14 -5.94 16.18
N LEU A 83 -15.95 -6.56 16.16
CA LEU A 83 -15.37 -7.25 17.31
C LEU A 83 -14.51 -6.32 18.16
N TYR A 84 -13.92 -5.30 17.57
CA TYR A 84 -13.08 -4.29 18.21
C TYR A 84 -13.19 -2.98 17.45
N SER A 85 -13.34 -1.88 18.17
CA SER A 85 -13.23 -0.55 17.58
C SER A 85 -12.53 0.41 18.52
N LYS A 86 -11.74 1.30 17.95
CA LYS A 86 -11.06 2.40 18.60
C LYS A 86 -11.14 3.60 17.68
N ASN A 87 -11.80 4.68 18.10
CA ASN A 87 -11.99 5.90 17.32
C ASN A 87 -12.42 5.62 15.85
N PRO A 88 -13.45 4.80 15.60
CA PRO A 88 -13.79 4.36 14.23
C PRO A 88 -14.30 5.47 13.34
N ASP A 89 -14.79 6.55 13.92
CA ASP A 89 -15.38 7.71 13.22
C ASP A 89 -14.43 8.91 13.09
N ASP A 90 -13.21 8.81 13.63
CA ASP A 90 -12.25 9.88 13.55
C ASP A 90 -11.72 10.06 12.13
N ARG A 91 -11.60 11.33 11.70
CA ARG A 91 -11.00 11.68 10.40
C ARG A 91 -9.49 11.66 10.50
N LEU A 92 -8.89 10.63 9.95
CA LEU A 92 -7.45 10.40 9.95
C LEU A 92 -6.94 10.22 8.51
N TYR A 93 -5.64 10.38 8.34
CA TYR A 93 -4.98 10.06 7.08
C TYR A 93 -4.71 8.56 7.01
N PRO A 94 -5.38 7.82 6.11
CA PRO A 94 -5.28 6.35 6.06
C PRO A 94 -3.98 5.85 5.40
N ALA A 95 -3.17 6.75 4.86
CA ALA A 95 -1.96 6.41 4.10
C ALA A 95 -2.26 5.33 3.04
N SER A 96 -1.44 4.30 2.93
CA SER A 96 -1.61 3.24 1.91
C SER A 96 -2.86 2.39 2.06
N ILE A 97 -3.60 2.47 3.17
CA ILE A 97 -4.93 1.85 3.29
C ILE A 97 -5.89 2.38 2.21
N THR A 98 -5.69 3.61 1.73
CA THR A 98 -6.41 4.17 0.57
C THR A 98 -6.38 3.26 -0.66
N LYS A 99 -5.33 2.45 -0.84
CA LYS A 99 -5.18 1.54 -1.98
C LYS A 99 -6.22 0.41 -2.00
N ILE A 100 -6.85 0.12 -0.87
CA ILE A 100 -7.99 -0.82 -0.80
C ILE A 100 -9.16 -0.27 -1.65
N MET A 101 -9.46 1.04 -1.55
CA MET A 101 -10.49 1.67 -2.38
C MET A 101 -10.07 1.67 -3.86
N THR A 102 -8.80 1.93 -4.16
CA THR A 102 -8.29 1.86 -5.54
C THR A 102 -8.47 0.46 -6.12
N ALA A 103 -8.10 -0.58 -5.37
CA ALA A 103 -8.26 -1.97 -5.81
C ALA A 103 -9.73 -2.37 -5.96
N LEU A 104 -10.60 -1.96 -5.02
CA LEU A 104 -12.04 -2.20 -5.11
C LEU A 104 -12.61 -1.64 -6.41
N LEU A 105 -12.34 -0.37 -6.71
CA LEU A 105 -12.85 0.29 -7.91
C LEU A 105 -12.26 -0.31 -9.19
N ALA A 106 -11.01 -0.74 -9.19
CA ALA A 106 -10.44 -1.46 -10.32
C ALA A 106 -11.17 -2.79 -10.55
N CYS A 107 -11.41 -3.58 -9.51
CA CYS A 107 -12.14 -4.84 -9.60
C CYS A 107 -13.60 -4.67 -10.04
N GLU A 108 -14.23 -3.56 -9.67
CA GLU A 108 -15.63 -3.25 -10.04
C GLU A 108 -15.76 -2.77 -11.50
N ASN A 109 -14.70 -2.23 -12.12
CA ASN A 109 -14.79 -1.51 -13.39
C ASN A 109 -13.91 -2.06 -14.52
N LEU A 110 -12.92 -2.91 -14.22
CA LEU A 110 -11.96 -3.41 -15.21
C LEU A 110 -11.94 -4.94 -15.23
N ASP A 111 -11.61 -5.51 -16.41
CA ASP A 111 -11.26 -6.94 -16.53
C ASP A 111 -9.80 -7.16 -16.10
N MET A 112 -9.51 -8.25 -15.40
CA MET A 112 -8.17 -8.58 -14.92
C MET A 112 -7.15 -8.76 -16.06
N ASN A 113 -7.60 -9.11 -17.25
CA ASN A 113 -6.78 -9.28 -18.45
C ASN A 113 -6.65 -8.01 -19.29
N ASP A 114 -7.42 -6.95 -18.97
CA ASP A 114 -7.24 -5.65 -19.61
C ASP A 114 -5.82 -5.14 -19.42
N THR A 115 -5.33 -4.34 -20.37
CA THR A 115 -4.01 -3.76 -20.30
C THR A 115 -4.05 -2.31 -19.85
N ILE A 116 -3.05 -1.94 -19.06
CA ILE A 116 -2.74 -0.60 -18.62
C ILE A 116 -1.40 -0.23 -19.22
N THR A 117 -1.32 0.86 -19.96
CA THR A 117 -0.06 1.43 -20.45
C THR A 117 0.32 2.58 -19.52
N MET A 118 1.52 2.55 -18.98
CA MET A 118 2.03 3.61 -18.10
C MET A 118 2.14 4.92 -18.83
N SER A 119 1.39 5.92 -18.36
CA SER A 119 1.56 7.30 -18.81
C SER A 119 2.81 7.94 -18.16
N GLN A 120 3.28 9.05 -18.71
CA GLN A 120 4.35 9.83 -18.08
C GLN A 120 3.90 10.37 -16.70
N GLU A 121 2.63 10.77 -16.57
CA GLU A 121 2.08 11.26 -15.32
C GLU A 121 2.03 10.14 -14.28
N ALA A 122 1.58 8.96 -14.64
CA ALA A 122 1.56 7.83 -13.72
C ALA A 122 2.98 7.43 -13.29
N ALA A 123 3.93 7.30 -14.23
CA ALA A 123 5.28 6.83 -13.94
C ALA A 123 6.09 7.80 -13.05
N TYR A 124 5.92 9.11 -13.24
CA TYR A 124 6.77 10.13 -12.60
C TYR A 124 6.00 11.15 -11.75
N GLY A 125 4.67 11.09 -11.70
CA GLY A 125 3.83 12.01 -10.90
C GLY A 125 3.76 11.66 -9.41
N ILE A 126 4.56 10.72 -8.93
CA ILE A 126 4.62 10.33 -7.52
C ILE A 126 5.64 11.17 -6.76
N GLU A 127 5.41 11.35 -5.45
CA GLU A 127 6.37 12.05 -4.59
C GLU A 127 7.67 11.25 -4.43
N ALA A 128 8.79 11.97 -4.34
CA ALA A 128 10.09 11.35 -4.09
C ALA A 128 10.10 10.58 -2.77
N GLY A 129 10.60 9.35 -2.79
CA GLY A 129 10.62 8.46 -1.63
C GLY A 129 9.34 7.65 -1.43
N SER A 130 8.34 7.81 -2.30
CA SER A 130 7.15 6.95 -2.32
C SER A 130 7.50 5.51 -2.70
N SER A 131 6.70 4.55 -2.20
CA SER A 131 6.80 3.15 -2.63
C SER A 131 6.50 3.02 -4.12
N THR A 132 7.36 2.32 -4.86
CA THR A 132 7.32 2.20 -6.32
C THR A 132 7.96 0.89 -6.75
N ILE A 133 7.54 0.34 -7.89
CA ILE A 133 8.23 -0.74 -8.61
C ILE A 133 9.12 -0.21 -9.74
N TYR A 134 9.24 1.13 -9.83
CA TYR A 134 10.01 1.82 -10.87
C TYR A 134 9.52 1.56 -12.30
N ALA A 135 8.21 1.47 -12.48
CA ALA A 135 7.61 1.32 -13.80
C ALA A 135 7.83 2.57 -14.65
N GLU A 136 8.26 2.36 -15.90
CA GLU A 136 8.61 3.43 -16.84
C GLU A 136 7.44 3.76 -17.78
N THR A 137 7.48 4.98 -18.36
CA THR A 137 6.50 5.39 -19.37
C THR A 137 6.48 4.44 -20.56
N GLY A 138 5.29 3.99 -20.96
CA GLY A 138 5.09 3.09 -22.09
C GLY A 138 5.13 1.60 -21.72
N GLU A 139 5.55 1.24 -20.51
CA GLU A 139 5.41 -0.15 -20.05
C GLU A 139 3.93 -0.55 -19.97
N VAL A 140 3.68 -1.83 -20.24
CA VAL A 140 2.33 -2.38 -20.30
C VAL A 140 2.17 -3.49 -19.27
N PHE A 141 1.16 -3.35 -18.43
CA PHE A 141 0.78 -4.32 -17.40
C PHE A 141 -0.65 -4.81 -17.65
N THR A 142 -0.96 -6.03 -17.24
CA THR A 142 -2.37 -6.40 -17.07
C THR A 142 -2.92 -5.73 -15.81
N VAL A 143 -4.25 -5.59 -15.71
CA VAL A 143 -4.90 -5.10 -14.48
C VAL A 143 -4.52 -5.98 -13.29
N GLU A 144 -4.45 -7.30 -13.45
CA GLU A 144 -3.99 -8.23 -12.42
C GLU A 144 -2.57 -7.90 -11.94
N GLN A 145 -1.63 -7.67 -12.87
CA GLN A 145 -0.25 -7.31 -12.53
C GLN A 145 -0.16 -5.96 -11.81
N ALA A 146 -0.91 -4.98 -12.28
CA ALA A 146 -0.97 -3.66 -11.66
C ALA A 146 -1.54 -3.73 -10.23
N LEU A 147 -2.60 -4.52 -10.02
CA LEU A 147 -3.17 -4.77 -8.68
C LEU A 147 -2.19 -5.51 -7.77
N MET A 148 -1.44 -6.48 -8.29
CA MET A 148 -0.39 -7.15 -7.52
C MET A 148 0.69 -6.17 -7.06
N ALA A 149 1.19 -5.31 -7.95
CA ALA A 149 2.16 -4.28 -7.61
C ALA A 149 1.60 -3.27 -6.60
N LEU A 150 0.35 -2.83 -6.80
CA LEU A 150 -0.37 -1.95 -5.90
C LEU A 150 -0.45 -2.50 -4.47
N MET A 151 -0.84 -3.78 -4.33
CA MET A 151 -1.15 -4.38 -3.03
C MET A 151 0.05 -5.00 -2.33
N LEU A 152 1.06 -5.49 -3.06
CA LEU A 152 2.24 -6.14 -2.46
C LEU A 152 3.38 -5.14 -2.18
N GLU A 153 3.65 -4.23 -3.13
CA GLU A 153 4.72 -3.24 -3.02
C GLU A 153 4.20 -1.84 -2.68
N SER A 154 2.88 -1.70 -2.56
CA SER A 154 2.25 -0.39 -2.34
C SER A 154 2.62 0.64 -3.41
N ALA A 155 2.85 0.19 -4.67
CA ALA A 155 3.34 1.01 -5.78
C ALA A 155 2.39 2.18 -6.07
N ASN A 156 2.88 3.41 -5.89
CA ASN A 156 2.06 4.61 -6.04
C ASN A 156 1.80 4.94 -7.52
N GLU A 157 2.77 4.70 -8.40
CA GLU A 157 2.62 4.86 -9.85
C GLU A 157 1.55 3.92 -10.41
N MET A 158 1.40 2.72 -9.84
CA MET A 158 0.32 1.80 -10.22
C MET A 158 -1.05 2.30 -9.79
N ALA A 159 -1.14 2.99 -8.65
CA ALA A 159 -2.39 3.63 -8.24
C ALA A 159 -2.83 4.70 -9.24
N LEU A 160 -1.89 5.53 -9.73
CA LEU A 160 -2.16 6.54 -10.75
C LEU A 160 -2.57 5.89 -12.08
N ALA A 161 -1.83 4.87 -12.53
CA ALA A 161 -2.12 4.17 -13.78
C ALA A 161 -3.49 3.48 -13.77
N ILE A 162 -3.86 2.84 -12.65
CA ILE A 162 -5.19 2.24 -12.45
C ILE A 162 -6.27 3.34 -12.46
N ALA A 163 -6.02 4.47 -11.83
CA ALA A 163 -6.97 5.59 -11.81
C ALA A 163 -7.23 6.15 -13.21
N GLU A 164 -6.17 6.34 -14.01
CA GLU A 164 -6.28 6.77 -15.39
C GLU A 164 -7.04 5.76 -16.25
N LYS A 165 -6.71 4.47 -16.13
CA LYS A 165 -7.39 3.40 -16.87
C LYS A 165 -8.88 3.33 -16.52
N THR A 166 -9.23 3.43 -15.23
CA THR A 166 -10.60 3.28 -14.75
C THR A 166 -11.49 4.46 -15.12
N SER A 167 -10.97 5.69 -15.02
CA SER A 167 -11.79 6.92 -15.11
C SER A 167 -11.29 7.94 -16.13
N GLY A 168 -10.22 7.64 -16.85
CA GLY A 168 -9.59 8.51 -17.84
C GLY A 168 -8.74 9.64 -17.24
N SER A 169 -8.78 9.85 -15.92
CA SER A 169 -7.87 10.75 -15.20
C SER A 169 -7.90 10.50 -13.69
N VAL A 170 -6.81 10.83 -13.00
CA VAL A 170 -6.74 10.77 -11.53
C VAL A 170 -7.84 11.60 -10.87
N LYS A 171 -8.12 12.80 -11.39
CA LYS A 171 -9.17 13.67 -10.84
C LYS A 171 -10.55 12.98 -10.85
N LYS A 172 -10.94 12.41 -11.99
CA LYS A 172 -12.23 11.70 -12.11
C LYS A 172 -12.27 10.45 -11.24
N PHE A 173 -11.13 9.79 -11.09
CA PHE A 173 -11.04 8.63 -10.22
C PHE A 173 -11.24 9.00 -8.75
N VAL A 174 -10.67 10.11 -8.29
CA VAL A 174 -10.90 10.63 -6.92
C VAL A 174 -12.37 10.98 -6.70
N GLU A 175 -13.05 11.53 -7.70
CA GLU A 175 -14.51 11.78 -7.65
C GLU A 175 -15.27 10.45 -7.49
N LEU A 176 -14.88 9.41 -8.23
CA LEU A 176 -15.46 8.06 -8.11
C LEU A 176 -15.18 7.43 -6.74
N MET A 177 -13.95 7.57 -6.20
CA MET A 177 -13.61 7.12 -4.86
C MET A 177 -14.53 7.75 -3.80
N ASN A 178 -14.73 9.08 -3.86
CA ASN A 178 -15.61 9.78 -2.92
C ASN A 178 -17.08 9.35 -3.05
N GLN A 179 -17.57 9.13 -4.27
CA GLN A 179 -18.91 8.60 -4.50
C GLN A 179 -19.06 7.21 -3.90
N ARG A 180 -18.06 6.34 -4.12
CA ARG A 180 -18.10 4.97 -3.59
C ARG A 180 -17.99 4.94 -2.07
N ALA A 181 -17.15 5.77 -1.49
CA ALA A 181 -17.05 5.93 -0.03
C ALA A 181 -18.40 6.35 0.58
N ALA A 182 -19.08 7.32 -0.03
CA ALA A 182 -20.42 7.73 0.43
C ALA A 182 -21.45 6.59 0.32
N GLN A 183 -21.42 5.79 -0.76
CA GLN A 183 -22.29 4.60 -0.90
C GLN A 183 -22.04 3.54 0.15
N LEU A 184 -20.78 3.40 0.60
CA LEU A 184 -20.38 2.49 1.67
C LEU A 184 -20.67 3.04 3.07
N GLY A 185 -21.18 4.26 3.19
CA GLY A 185 -21.51 4.88 4.48
C GLY A 185 -20.29 5.49 5.20
N CYS A 186 -19.15 5.65 4.52
CA CYS A 186 -17.99 6.35 5.06
C CYS A 186 -18.33 7.84 5.32
N LYS A 187 -17.68 8.41 6.37
CA LYS A 187 -17.92 9.80 6.80
C LYS A 187 -16.75 10.73 6.44
#